data_7531a43a016f5c12acb0e8fbc7c189dc
#
_entry.id   7531a43a016f5c12acb0e8fbc7c189dc
#
_cell.length_a   1.000
_cell.length_b   1.000
_cell.length_c   1.000
_cell.angle_alpha   90.00
_cell.angle_beta   90.00
_cell.angle_gamma   90.00
#
_symmetry.space_group_name_H-M   'P 1'
#
loop_
_entity.id
_entity.type
_entity.pdbx_description
1 polymer ?
#
loop_
_entity_poly.entity_id
_entity_poly.type
_entity_poly.pdbx_seq_one_letter_code
_entity_poly.pdbx_strand_id
1 'polypeptide(L)'
;ADPTCTLIIFDGEIWRGNGVGWLTRRYPGLRVVTIDAGDLGEREAELTDADRVAALLRAVCDEAGAVPVMVAGQSYGGLAALEAAVRSAVPVDEVVAQSPSLWWGGEQRGVGEGALMGDLRAGQVRPRQGVRLRLQVGTLEETMCPVVDDCAELLRHLGVAVELDHYRSGHDVAWWREGLVRALD
;
A
#
# COMPACT_ATOMS: atom_id res chain seq x y z
N ALA A 1 13.02 -6.02 -23.42
CA ALA A 1 13.92 -6.26 -22.29
C ALA A 1 13.12 -6.91 -21.18
N ASP A 2 13.75 -7.81 -20.44
CA ASP A 2 13.13 -8.41 -19.26
C ASP A 2 12.95 -7.33 -18.19
N PRO A 3 11.86 -7.42 -17.38
CA PRO A 3 11.62 -6.44 -16.33
C PRO A 3 12.70 -6.53 -15.24
N THR A 4 13.08 -5.37 -14.69
CA THR A 4 14.04 -5.27 -13.60
C THR A 4 13.36 -5.04 -12.24
N CYS A 5 12.07 -4.73 -12.25
CA CYS A 5 11.23 -4.55 -11.08
C CYS A 5 9.76 -4.82 -11.43
N THR A 6 8.99 -5.36 -10.51
CA THR A 6 7.52 -5.52 -10.64
C THR A 6 6.83 -4.59 -9.65
N LEU A 7 5.95 -3.74 -10.16
CA LEU A 7 5.04 -2.91 -9.38
C LEU A 7 3.65 -3.53 -9.41
N ILE A 8 3.13 -3.91 -8.26
CA ILE A 8 1.76 -4.38 -8.05
C ILE A 8 0.95 -3.21 -7.50
N ILE A 9 -0.18 -2.89 -8.13
CA ILE A 9 -1.04 -1.79 -7.70
C ILE A 9 -2.44 -2.33 -7.44
N PHE A 10 -2.97 -2.11 -6.23
CA PHE A 10 -4.37 -2.36 -5.91
C PHE A 10 -5.30 -1.33 -6.55
N ASP A 11 -6.60 -1.64 -6.63
CA ASP A 11 -7.60 -0.82 -7.32
C ASP A 11 -7.29 -0.63 -8.83
N GLY A 12 -6.98 -1.71 -9.52
CA GLY A 12 -6.55 -1.71 -10.90
C GLY A 12 -7.51 -0.99 -11.84
N GLU A 13 -8.82 -1.10 -11.62
CA GLU A 13 -9.86 -0.40 -12.37
C GLU A 13 -9.72 1.12 -12.25
N ILE A 14 -9.41 1.66 -11.07
CA ILE A 14 -9.16 3.09 -10.86
C ILE A 14 -7.90 3.53 -11.62
N TRP A 15 -6.83 2.76 -11.50
CA TRP A 15 -5.55 3.07 -12.12
C TRP A 15 -5.61 2.98 -13.66
N ARG A 16 -6.32 1.99 -14.21
CA ARG A 16 -6.54 1.91 -15.66
C ARG A 16 -7.36 3.09 -16.17
N GLY A 17 -8.41 3.48 -15.44
CA GLY A 17 -9.19 4.68 -15.74
C GLY A 17 -8.36 5.98 -15.70
N ASN A 18 -7.29 6.00 -14.89
CA ASN A 18 -6.36 7.13 -14.79
C ASN A 18 -5.07 6.95 -15.61
N GLY A 19 -5.08 6.02 -16.55
CA GLY A 19 -4.05 5.86 -17.56
C GLY A 19 -2.73 5.29 -17.05
N VAL A 20 -2.75 4.30 -16.14
CA VAL A 20 -1.56 3.68 -15.54
C VAL A 20 -0.47 3.22 -16.53
N GLY A 21 -0.84 2.92 -17.77
CA GLY A 21 0.10 2.51 -18.82
C GLY A 21 1.19 3.54 -19.17
N TRP A 22 1.10 4.78 -18.66
CA TRP A 22 2.19 5.74 -18.79
C TRP A 22 3.41 5.36 -17.94
N LEU A 23 3.23 4.60 -16.86
CA LEU A 23 4.35 4.15 -16.00
C LEU A 23 5.34 3.29 -16.78
N THR A 24 4.88 2.33 -17.57
CA THR A 24 5.76 1.47 -18.37
C THR A 24 6.48 2.22 -19.48
N ARG A 25 5.94 3.35 -19.94
CA ARG A 25 6.62 4.24 -20.90
C ARG A 25 7.70 5.09 -20.22
N ARG A 26 7.44 5.57 -19.00
CA ARG A 26 8.39 6.37 -18.22
C ARG A 26 9.51 5.51 -17.63
N TYR A 27 9.20 4.28 -17.22
CA TYR A 27 10.13 3.36 -16.57
C TYR A 27 10.22 2.06 -17.38
N PRO A 28 11.10 1.98 -18.39
CA PRO A 28 11.13 0.85 -19.34
C PRO A 28 11.46 -0.52 -18.74
N GLY A 29 12.06 -0.56 -17.55
CA GLY A 29 12.31 -1.80 -16.79
C GLY A 29 11.20 -2.19 -15.83
N LEU A 30 10.11 -1.42 -15.77
CA LEU A 30 9.03 -1.64 -14.84
C LEU A 30 7.94 -2.53 -15.45
N ARG A 31 7.68 -3.68 -14.84
CA ARG A 31 6.45 -4.46 -15.06
C ARG A 31 5.38 -3.92 -14.12
N VAL A 32 4.22 -3.55 -14.65
CA VAL A 32 3.07 -3.10 -13.85
C VAL A 32 1.99 -4.17 -13.88
N VAL A 33 1.59 -4.63 -12.72
CA VAL A 33 0.47 -5.55 -12.50
C VAL A 33 -0.58 -4.84 -11.68
N THR A 34 -1.81 -4.79 -12.17
CA THR A 34 -2.94 -4.20 -11.45
C THR A 34 -3.83 -5.29 -10.89
N ILE A 35 -4.21 -5.18 -9.63
CA ILE A 35 -5.16 -6.08 -8.97
C ILE A 35 -6.49 -5.34 -8.84
N ASP A 36 -7.53 -5.89 -9.48
CA ASP A 36 -8.89 -5.37 -9.37
C ASP A 36 -9.53 -5.78 -8.05
N ALA A 37 -10.30 -4.89 -7.47
CA ALA A 37 -10.99 -5.11 -6.22
C ALA A 37 -12.50 -5.34 -6.36
N GLY A 38 -12.98 -5.52 -7.60
CA GLY A 38 -14.40 -5.66 -7.90
C GLY A 38 -15.16 -4.33 -7.88
N ASP A 39 -16.47 -4.38 -7.69
CA ASP A 39 -17.27 -3.17 -7.57
C ASP A 39 -17.09 -2.49 -6.19
N LEU A 40 -17.70 -1.31 -6.02
CA LEU A 40 -17.56 -0.53 -4.79
C LEU A 40 -18.08 -1.28 -3.54
N GLY A 41 -19.03 -2.19 -3.69
CA GLY A 41 -19.56 -2.99 -2.59
C GLY A 41 -18.62 -4.15 -2.21
N GLU A 42 -17.93 -4.71 -3.18
CA GLU A 42 -16.98 -5.81 -2.99
C GLU A 42 -15.61 -5.32 -2.54
N ARG A 43 -15.18 -4.15 -3.03
CA ARG A 43 -13.86 -3.56 -2.81
C ARG A 43 -13.40 -3.54 -1.35
N GLU A 44 -14.30 -3.19 -0.44
CA GLU A 44 -13.99 -3.17 0.99
C GLU A 44 -13.63 -4.57 1.48
N ALA A 45 -14.48 -5.57 1.20
CA ALA A 45 -14.25 -6.95 1.62
C ALA A 45 -12.99 -7.56 0.98
N GLU A 46 -12.75 -7.26 -0.29
CA GLU A 46 -11.60 -7.77 -1.04
C GLU A 46 -10.25 -7.25 -0.51
N LEU A 47 -10.18 -5.96 -0.22
CA LEU A 47 -8.93 -5.29 0.18
C LEU A 47 -8.67 -5.30 1.68
N THR A 48 -9.63 -5.73 2.50
CA THR A 48 -9.48 -5.85 3.95
C THR A 48 -9.37 -7.31 4.45
N ASP A 49 -9.47 -8.28 3.53
CA ASP A 49 -9.17 -9.68 3.81
C ASP A 49 -7.67 -9.95 3.62
N ALA A 50 -6.93 -9.95 4.72
CA ALA A 50 -5.47 -10.11 4.70
C ALA A 50 -5.02 -11.44 4.08
N ASP A 51 -5.76 -12.53 4.26
CA ASP A 51 -5.42 -13.84 3.69
C ASP A 51 -5.60 -13.86 2.18
N ARG A 52 -6.66 -13.23 1.70
CA ARG A 52 -6.93 -13.07 0.27
C ARG A 52 -5.89 -12.18 -0.40
N VAL A 53 -5.59 -11.02 0.20
CA VAL A 53 -4.51 -10.13 -0.27
C VAL A 53 -3.19 -10.88 -0.36
N ALA A 54 -2.83 -11.64 0.66
CA ALA A 54 -1.60 -12.44 0.68
C ALA A 54 -1.59 -13.52 -0.41
N ALA A 55 -2.72 -14.18 -0.69
CA ALA A 55 -2.83 -15.18 -1.73
C ALA A 55 -2.66 -14.57 -3.14
N LEU A 56 -3.30 -13.44 -3.41
CA LEU A 56 -3.17 -12.70 -4.66
C LEU A 56 -1.73 -12.24 -4.90
N LEU A 57 -1.10 -11.66 -3.89
CA LEU A 57 0.29 -11.19 -4.00
C LEU A 57 1.25 -12.36 -4.23
N ARG A 58 1.05 -13.50 -3.56
CA ARG A 58 1.86 -14.70 -3.81
C ARG A 58 1.79 -15.13 -5.27
N ALA A 59 0.59 -15.24 -5.82
CA ALA A 59 0.41 -15.63 -7.22
C ALA A 59 1.15 -14.70 -8.19
N VAL A 60 1.10 -13.37 -7.94
CA VAL A 60 1.81 -12.40 -8.77
C VAL A 60 3.33 -12.47 -8.57
N CYS A 61 3.80 -12.65 -7.34
CA CYS A 61 5.23 -12.78 -7.05
C CYS A 61 5.84 -14.05 -7.67
N ASP A 62 5.11 -15.17 -7.61
CA ASP A 62 5.54 -16.44 -8.24
C ASP A 62 5.70 -16.26 -9.76
N GLU A 63 4.79 -15.51 -10.39
CA GLU A 63 4.87 -15.18 -11.82
C GLU A 63 5.98 -14.15 -12.13
N ALA A 64 6.24 -13.22 -11.21
CA ALA A 64 7.27 -12.19 -11.36
C ALA A 64 8.70 -12.78 -11.31
N GLY A 65 8.88 -13.89 -10.60
CA GLY A 65 10.19 -14.54 -10.43
C GLY A 65 11.11 -13.79 -9.46
N ALA A 66 12.40 -13.74 -9.78
CA ALA A 66 13.44 -13.21 -8.87
C ALA A 66 13.67 -11.69 -8.94
N VAL A 67 12.78 -10.93 -9.58
CA VAL A 67 12.93 -9.46 -9.63
C VAL A 67 12.33 -8.80 -8.39
N PRO A 68 12.87 -7.64 -7.94
CA PRO A 68 12.29 -6.89 -6.84
C PRO A 68 10.81 -6.58 -7.03
N VAL A 69 10.03 -6.66 -5.95
CA VAL A 69 8.59 -6.43 -5.96
C VAL A 69 8.26 -5.21 -5.09
N MET A 70 7.61 -4.23 -5.70
CA MET A 70 6.98 -3.11 -5.04
C MET A 70 5.46 -3.29 -5.04
N VAL A 71 4.82 -3.02 -3.91
CA VAL A 71 3.35 -3.03 -3.80
C VAL A 71 2.87 -1.62 -3.48
N ALA A 72 1.90 -1.13 -4.22
CA ALA A 72 1.30 0.18 -4.00
C ALA A 72 -0.21 0.10 -3.87
N GLY A 73 -0.77 1.00 -3.07
CA GLY A 73 -2.22 1.14 -2.93
C GLY A 73 -2.61 2.41 -2.19
N GLN A 74 -3.86 2.80 -2.36
CA GLN A 74 -4.46 3.97 -1.74
C GLN A 74 -5.72 3.61 -0.95
N SER A 75 -6.00 4.32 0.14
CA SER A 75 -7.18 4.09 0.96
C SER A 75 -7.23 2.62 1.47
N TYR A 76 -8.23 1.83 1.13
CA TYR A 76 -8.26 0.38 1.40
C TYR A 76 -7.12 -0.37 0.71
N GLY A 77 -6.76 0.01 -0.53
CA GLY A 77 -5.60 -0.55 -1.21
C GLY A 77 -4.28 -0.21 -0.48
N GLY A 78 -4.20 0.95 0.16
CA GLY A 78 -3.09 1.33 1.03
C GLY A 78 -3.00 0.47 2.30
N LEU A 79 -4.15 0.16 2.90
CA LEU A 79 -4.23 -0.80 4.00
C LEU A 79 -3.79 -2.20 3.54
N ALA A 80 -4.31 -2.68 2.40
CA ALA A 80 -3.93 -3.97 1.82
C ALA A 80 -2.42 -4.08 1.56
N ALA A 81 -1.80 -3.01 1.05
CA ALA A 81 -0.36 -2.96 0.84
C ALA A 81 0.43 -3.05 2.16
N LEU A 82 -0.01 -2.39 3.23
CA LEU A 82 0.59 -2.50 4.56
C LEU A 82 0.38 -3.88 5.17
N GLU A 83 -0.81 -4.46 5.06
CA GLU A 83 -1.10 -5.83 5.51
C GLU A 83 -0.15 -6.84 4.84
N ALA A 84 0.15 -6.64 3.55
CA ALA A 84 1.13 -7.46 2.84
C ALA A 84 2.51 -7.39 3.48
N ALA A 85 2.95 -6.20 3.91
CA ALA A 85 4.26 -6.01 4.54
C ALA A 85 4.35 -6.63 5.94
N VAL A 86 3.25 -6.64 6.69
CA VAL A 86 3.25 -7.02 8.11
C VAL A 86 2.76 -8.45 8.37
N ARG A 87 1.80 -8.95 7.58
CA ARG A 87 1.20 -10.28 7.80
C ARG A 87 1.65 -11.33 6.81
N SER A 88 2.15 -10.92 5.66
CA SER A 88 2.39 -11.82 4.54
C SER A 88 3.81 -12.38 4.54
N ALA A 89 3.92 -13.68 4.21
CA ALA A 89 5.20 -14.32 3.91
C ALA A 89 5.69 -14.03 2.48
N VAL A 90 4.97 -13.19 1.73
CA VAL A 90 5.32 -12.84 0.36
C VAL A 90 6.56 -11.93 0.35
N PRO A 91 7.53 -12.17 -0.53
CA PRO A 91 8.74 -11.37 -0.60
C PRO A 91 8.49 -10.03 -1.30
N VAL A 92 7.91 -9.07 -0.58
CA VAL A 92 7.75 -7.69 -1.01
C VAL A 92 8.94 -6.88 -0.53
N ASP A 93 9.61 -6.15 -1.42
CA ASP A 93 10.80 -5.36 -1.09
C ASP A 93 10.45 -3.94 -0.66
N GLU A 94 9.40 -3.38 -1.25
CA GLU A 94 8.93 -2.02 -0.94
C GLU A 94 7.41 -1.92 -0.98
N VAL A 95 6.86 -1.11 -0.09
CA VAL A 95 5.42 -0.79 -0.04
C VAL A 95 5.23 0.72 -0.10
N VAL A 96 4.32 1.16 -0.96
CA VAL A 96 3.84 2.55 -1.05
C VAL A 96 2.38 2.57 -0.63
N ALA A 97 2.11 2.99 0.60
CA ALA A 97 0.76 3.09 1.14
C ALA A 97 0.32 4.56 1.20
N GLN A 98 -0.66 4.90 0.38
CA GLN A 98 -1.15 6.25 0.20
C GLN A 98 -2.49 6.43 0.90
N SER A 99 -2.59 7.36 1.84
CA SER A 99 -3.79 7.60 2.62
C SER A 99 -4.44 6.30 3.12
N PRO A 100 -3.69 5.38 3.76
CA PRO A 100 -4.18 4.05 4.08
C PRO A 100 -5.33 4.11 5.09
N SER A 101 -6.35 3.25 4.90
CA SER A 101 -7.53 3.17 5.77
C SER A 101 -7.21 2.51 7.13
N LEU A 102 -6.27 3.08 7.89
CA LEU A 102 -5.79 2.53 9.18
C LEU A 102 -6.86 2.48 10.28
N TRP A 103 -8.00 3.12 10.08
CA TRP A 103 -9.18 3.08 10.94
C TRP A 103 -9.99 1.77 10.78
N TRP A 104 -9.73 0.97 9.75
CA TRP A 104 -10.48 -0.26 9.48
C TRP A 104 -10.41 -1.26 10.64
N GLY A 105 -11.57 -1.83 10.98
CA GLY A 105 -11.69 -2.73 12.13
C GLY A 105 -11.68 -2.02 13.50
N GLY A 106 -11.66 -0.67 13.50
CA GLY A 106 -11.84 0.13 14.71
C GLY A 106 -13.30 0.49 14.99
N GLU A 107 -13.51 1.33 16.03
CA GLU A 107 -14.86 1.67 16.51
C GLU A 107 -15.63 2.59 15.56
N GLN A 108 -14.93 3.44 14.81
CA GLN A 108 -15.57 4.43 13.95
C GLN A 108 -14.90 4.52 12.58
N ARG A 109 -15.70 4.40 11.53
CA ARG A 109 -15.24 4.53 10.15
C ARG A 109 -14.60 5.90 9.89
N GLY A 110 -13.40 5.88 9.31
CA GLY A 110 -12.65 7.08 8.94
C GLY A 110 -11.95 7.81 10.09
N VAL A 111 -12.05 7.29 11.32
CA VAL A 111 -11.50 7.96 12.52
C VAL A 111 -10.78 6.96 13.42
N GLY A 112 -9.61 7.38 13.92
CA GLY A 112 -8.85 6.64 14.92
C GLY A 112 -8.10 5.42 14.38
N GLU A 113 -7.73 4.55 15.29
CA GLU A 113 -6.96 3.35 15.02
C GLU A 113 -7.86 2.17 14.73
N GLY A 114 -7.48 1.35 13.75
CA GLY A 114 -8.14 0.10 13.43
C GLY A 114 -7.33 -1.13 13.84
N ALA A 115 -7.78 -2.29 13.34
CA ALA A 115 -7.26 -3.60 13.74
C ALA A 115 -5.75 -3.75 13.50
N LEU A 116 -5.23 -3.29 12.35
CA LEU A 116 -3.80 -3.40 12.06
C LEU A 116 -2.93 -2.69 13.11
N MET A 117 -3.30 -1.48 13.50
CA MET A 117 -2.58 -0.71 14.50
C MET A 117 -2.62 -1.39 15.88
N GLY A 118 -3.80 -1.90 16.27
CA GLY A 118 -3.97 -2.68 17.50
C GLY A 118 -3.07 -3.91 17.55
N ASP A 119 -3.03 -4.68 16.45
CA ASP A 119 -2.22 -5.90 16.34
C ASP A 119 -0.70 -5.61 16.37
N LEU A 120 -0.27 -4.52 15.72
CA LEU A 120 1.13 -4.07 15.76
C LEU A 120 1.54 -3.69 17.18
N ARG A 121 0.72 -2.92 17.90
CA ARG A 121 0.97 -2.51 19.30
C ARG A 121 0.99 -3.70 20.26
N ALA A 122 0.08 -4.65 20.06
CA ALA A 122 0.02 -5.87 20.85
C ALA A 122 1.13 -6.88 20.51
N GLY A 123 1.92 -6.63 19.44
CA GLY A 123 2.95 -7.55 18.97
C GLY A 123 2.38 -8.84 18.36
N GLN A 124 1.11 -8.86 18.00
CA GLN A 124 0.44 -10.00 17.37
C GLN A 124 0.91 -10.19 15.92
N VAL A 125 1.29 -9.10 15.26
CA VAL A 125 1.93 -9.11 13.95
C VAL A 125 3.22 -8.30 13.99
N ARG A 126 4.15 -8.68 13.14
CA ARG A 126 5.44 -7.96 13.00
C ARG A 126 5.79 -7.79 11.54
N PRO A 127 6.24 -6.59 11.16
CA PRO A 127 6.68 -6.35 9.80
C PRO A 127 7.82 -7.29 9.42
N ARG A 128 7.84 -7.67 8.14
CA ARG A 128 8.95 -8.43 7.57
C ARG A 128 10.24 -7.61 7.65
N GLN A 129 11.33 -8.26 8.00
CA GLN A 129 12.64 -7.62 8.00
C GLN A 129 13.10 -7.29 6.57
N GLY A 130 13.70 -6.11 6.39
CA GLY A 130 14.25 -5.66 5.11
C GLY A 130 13.26 -5.03 4.16
N VAL A 131 11.93 -5.02 4.46
CA VAL A 131 10.96 -4.26 3.68
C VAL A 131 11.15 -2.75 3.91
N ARG A 132 11.00 -1.96 2.86
CA ARG A 132 10.93 -0.49 2.93
C ARG A 132 9.48 -0.05 2.82
N LEU A 133 9.06 0.87 3.67
CA LEU A 133 7.71 1.43 3.65
C LEU A 133 7.75 2.92 3.33
N ARG A 134 6.92 3.33 2.39
CA ARG A 134 6.62 4.74 2.10
C ARG A 134 5.17 5.00 2.46
N LEU A 135 4.95 5.75 3.51
CA LEU A 135 3.63 6.22 3.92
C LEU A 135 3.42 7.63 3.38
N GLN A 136 2.29 7.84 2.74
CA GLN A 136 1.95 9.14 2.16
C GLN A 136 0.54 9.52 2.58
N VAL A 137 0.33 10.78 3.02
CA VAL A 137 -0.99 11.27 3.45
C VAL A 137 -1.16 12.74 3.08
N GLY A 138 -2.37 13.13 2.70
CA GLY A 138 -2.69 14.51 2.40
C GLY A 138 -2.92 15.35 3.67
N THR A 139 -2.34 16.55 3.74
CA THR A 139 -2.50 17.46 4.89
C THR A 139 -3.94 17.94 5.13
N LEU A 140 -4.83 17.76 4.15
CA LEU A 140 -6.26 18.07 4.29
C LEU A 140 -7.08 16.84 4.74
N GLU A 141 -6.42 15.72 5.00
CA GLU A 141 -7.02 14.52 5.58
C GLU A 141 -6.87 14.54 7.11
N GLU A 142 -7.49 15.53 7.75
CA GLU A 142 -7.27 15.89 9.15
C GLU A 142 -7.39 14.73 10.14
N THR A 143 -8.32 13.80 9.90
CA THR A 143 -8.53 12.64 10.78
C THR A 143 -7.54 11.49 10.50
N MET A 144 -6.96 11.44 9.31
CA MET A 144 -6.04 10.38 8.90
C MET A 144 -4.58 10.72 9.20
N CYS A 145 -4.17 11.99 9.05
CA CYS A 145 -2.79 12.41 9.30
C CYS A 145 -2.24 11.90 10.63
N PRO A 146 -2.88 12.13 11.79
CA PRO A 146 -2.33 11.69 13.07
C PRO A 146 -2.15 10.18 13.17
N VAL A 147 -3.06 9.41 12.57
CA VAL A 147 -3.01 7.94 12.61
C VAL A 147 -1.89 7.41 11.70
N VAL A 148 -1.68 8.05 10.54
CA VAL A 148 -0.57 7.69 9.62
C VAL A 148 0.78 8.05 10.24
N ASP A 149 0.88 9.20 10.90
CA ASP A 149 2.08 9.63 11.64
C ASP A 149 2.46 8.62 12.73
N ASP A 150 1.48 8.24 13.53
CA ASP A 150 1.64 7.27 14.60
C ASP A 150 1.99 5.87 14.07
N CYS A 151 1.40 5.46 12.96
CA CYS A 151 1.78 4.24 12.25
C CYS A 151 3.25 4.26 11.83
N ALA A 152 3.71 5.37 11.26
CA ALA A 152 5.10 5.53 10.85
C ALA A 152 6.06 5.43 12.04
N GLU A 153 5.73 6.07 13.16
CA GLU A 153 6.53 6.00 14.39
C GLU A 153 6.57 4.58 14.95
N LEU A 154 5.43 3.91 15.05
CA LEU A 154 5.33 2.54 15.53
C LEU A 154 6.17 1.58 14.68
N LEU A 155 6.06 1.66 13.35
CA LEU A 155 6.82 0.81 12.43
C LEU A 155 8.32 1.06 12.52
N ARG A 156 8.77 2.32 12.68
CA ARG A 156 10.17 2.65 12.94
C ARG A 156 10.68 2.05 14.26
N HIS A 157 9.88 2.09 15.32
CA HIS A 157 10.21 1.43 16.60
C HIS A 157 10.32 -0.09 16.45
N LEU A 158 9.59 -0.70 15.52
CA LEU A 158 9.68 -2.12 15.19
C LEU A 158 10.85 -2.44 14.25
N GLY A 159 11.69 -1.46 13.91
CA GLY A 159 12.91 -1.64 13.11
C GLY A 159 12.68 -1.61 11.60
N VAL A 160 11.56 -1.09 11.13
CA VAL A 160 11.26 -0.95 9.70
C VAL A 160 11.81 0.38 9.17
N ALA A 161 12.38 0.36 7.97
CA ALA A 161 12.73 1.57 7.25
C ALA A 161 11.46 2.24 6.71
N VAL A 162 11.05 3.37 7.31
CA VAL A 162 9.83 4.09 6.95
C VAL A 162 10.15 5.51 6.52
N GLU A 163 9.79 5.84 5.27
CA GLU A 163 9.65 7.21 4.79
C GLU A 163 8.19 7.66 4.99
N LEU A 164 7.99 8.88 5.45
CA LEU A 164 6.68 9.50 5.62
C LEU A 164 6.64 10.81 4.85
N ASP A 165 5.69 10.94 3.95
CA ASP A 165 5.50 12.13 3.11
C ASP A 165 4.10 12.73 3.33
N HIS A 166 4.07 14.02 3.66
CA HIS A 166 2.86 14.82 3.74
C HIS A 166 2.75 15.70 2.52
N TYR A 167 1.71 15.53 1.71
CA TYR A 167 1.47 16.37 0.56
C TYR A 167 0.28 17.30 0.79
N ARG A 168 0.32 18.47 0.17
CA ARG A 168 -0.71 19.50 0.36
C ARG A 168 -1.96 19.21 -0.47
N SER A 169 -2.71 18.20 -0.07
CA SER A 169 -3.99 17.82 -0.68
C SER A 169 -4.84 16.98 0.27
N GLY A 170 -6.00 16.54 -0.21
CA GLY A 170 -6.89 15.56 0.42
C GLY A 170 -6.80 14.19 -0.23
N HIS A 171 -7.86 13.40 -0.06
CA HIS A 171 -8.02 12.02 -0.54
C HIS A 171 -8.30 12.01 -2.06
N ASP A 172 -7.23 12.10 -2.86
CA ASP A 172 -7.31 12.47 -4.28
C ASP A 172 -6.33 11.69 -5.15
N VAL A 173 -6.86 11.10 -6.23
CA VAL A 173 -6.10 10.25 -7.16
C VAL A 173 -4.98 10.98 -7.90
N ALA A 174 -5.11 12.29 -8.13
CA ALA A 174 -4.09 13.06 -8.81
C ALA A 174 -2.82 13.13 -7.97
N TRP A 175 -2.96 13.30 -6.66
CA TRP A 175 -1.85 13.31 -5.71
C TRP A 175 -1.27 11.92 -5.47
N TRP A 176 -2.09 10.89 -5.40
CA TRP A 176 -1.61 9.51 -5.32
C TRP A 176 -0.74 9.15 -6.53
N ARG A 177 -1.15 9.61 -7.71
CA ARG A 177 -0.36 9.45 -8.93
C ARG A 177 1.01 10.15 -8.83
N GLU A 178 1.05 11.39 -8.35
CA GLU A 178 2.28 12.14 -8.12
C GLU A 178 3.16 11.47 -7.05
N GLY A 179 2.56 11.05 -5.94
CA GLY A 179 3.24 10.34 -4.86
C GLY A 179 3.85 9.02 -5.32
N LEU A 180 3.16 8.28 -6.19
CA LEU A 180 3.68 7.04 -6.76
C LEU A 180 4.90 7.31 -7.67
N VAL A 181 4.86 8.38 -8.47
CA VAL A 181 6.03 8.79 -9.29
C VAL A 181 7.24 9.07 -8.41
N ARG A 182 7.07 9.83 -7.34
CA ARG A 182 8.17 10.14 -6.40
C ARG A 182 8.75 8.89 -5.73
N ALA A 183 7.92 7.88 -5.53
CA ALA A 183 8.38 6.61 -4.98
C ALA A 183 9.19 5.78 -5.99
N LEU A 184 8.98 6.00 -7.29
CA LEU A 184 9.68 5.30 -8.37
C LEU A 184 10.95 6.01 -8.85
N ASP A 185 11.07 7.33 -8.61
CA ASP A 185 12.24 8.15 -8.94
C ASP A 185 13.33 7.98 -7.86
#